data_272fb5c646a9335ae822f9051bfe6845
#
_entry.id   272fb5c646a9335ae822f9051bfe6845
#
_cell.length_a   1.000
_cell.length_b   1.000
_cell.length_c   1.000
_cell.angle_alpha   90.00
_cell.angle_beta   90.00
_cell.angle_gamma   90.00
#
_symmetry.space_group_name_H-M   'P 1'
#
loop_
_entity.id
_entity.type
_entity.pdbx_description
1 polymer ?
#
loop_
_entity_poly.entity_id
_entity_poly.type
_entity_poly.pdbx_seq_one_letter_code
_entity_poly.pdbx_strand_id
1 'polypeptide(L)'
;MKKKVVGCILTAMMITGMFTGCGNSESQSGDGTNTGSGDQVVVDIFQNKNEISDALQAAIEQYESENPGVTIHLETVGGSDYASSLKAKMLGNDPVEIFTLGGPDDIASYKEYLEPLTGEEWVSHVTAGGCDNVTVDGQVYGMPIAVEGYGLIYNKKIFEAAGIDASTLTSYDAMDKAFADLQSQIDAGTLADQFPVLEAVEEYAAKESWIVGLHTNNVALSQEFGSAAKAFESQTVNYTYGAALKDLIDLETRYTSSRDDLSLLNSVDYATQVGGGLAIERVAVIQQGNWISPEISNVSEDLLQDLGILPIPLKGVVEDSIAVGVSNYWCVNSKSSEAEKTAAKAFLNWLSLTKAKIL
;
A
#
# COMPACT_ATOMS: atom_id res chain seq x y z
N MET A 1 -56.98 -1.02 -4.14
CA MET A 1 -57.64 -2.18 -3.52
C MET A 1 -56.61 -3.11 -2.94
N LYS A 2 -56.71 -3.34 -1.62
CA LYS A 2 -56.09 -4.39 -0.79
C LYS A 2 -54.54 -4.45 -0.70
N LYS A 3 -54.05 -3.81 0.41
CA LYS A 3 -52.76 -4.03 1.05
C LYS A 3 -52.74 -5.45 1.68
N LYS A 4 -51.61 -6.15 1.53
CA LYS A 4 -51.28 -7.31 2.41
C LYS A 4 -49.97 -6.99 3.14
N VAL A 5 -50.11 -6.83 4.44
CA VAL A 5 -49.07 -6.78 5.45
C VAL A 5 -48.72 -8.22 5.81
N VAL A 6 -47.45 -8.60 5.75
CA VAL A 6 -46.97 -9.87 6.33
C VAL A 6 -45.99 -9.49 7.44
N GLY A 7 -46.43 -9.76 8.67
CA GLY A 7 -45.59 -9.60 9.86
C GLY A 7 -44.73 -10.84 10.05
N CYS A 8 -43.45 -10.64 10.32
CA CYS A 8 -42.56 -11.68 10.84
C CYS A 8 -42.44 -11.55 12.35
N ILE A 9 -42.80 -12.64 13.03
CA ILE A 9 -42.75 -12.83 14.46
C ILE A 9 -41.30 -13.18 14.85
N LEU A 10 -40.71 -12.40 15.75
CA LEU A 10 -39.50 -12.76 16.47
C LEU A 10 -39.83 -13.72 17.59
N THR A 11 -39.23 -14.91 17.59
CA THR A 11 -39.26 -15.85 18.71
C THR A 11 -37.91 -15.75 19.43
N ALA A 12 -37.95 -15.20 20.65
CA ALA A 12 -36.84 -15.22 21.58
C ALA A 12 -36.85 -16.55 22.35
N MET A 13 -35.77 -17.31 22.33
CA MET A 13 -35.54 -18.43 23.24
C MET A 13 -34.48 -18.04 24.26
N MET A 14 -34.92 -17.81 25.49
CA MET A 14 -34.05 -17.80 26.69
C MET A 14 -33.81 -19.25 27.12
N ILE A 15 -32.56 -19.62 27.29
CA ILE A 15 -32.16 -20.83 28.00
C ILE A 15 -31.42 -20.42 29.28
N THR A 16 -32.11 -20.56 30.40
CA THR A 16 -31.57 -20.46 31.75
C THR A 16 -31.02 -21.83 32.15
N GLY A 17 -29.76 -21.92 32.48
CA GLY A 17 -29.15 -23.12 33.07
C GLY A 17 -28.32 -22.75 34.29
N MET A 18 -28.95 -22.90 35.48
CA MET A 18 -28.23 -22.87 36.75
C MET A 18 -27.56 -24.23 36.98
N PHE A 19 -26.30 -24.23 37.37
CA PHE A 19 -25.69 -25.33 38.12
C PHE A 19 -24.89 -24.77 39.29
N THR A 20 -25.45 -24.96 40.47
CA THR A 20 -24.77 -24.92 41.76
C THR A 20 -24.11 -26.28 42.02
N GLY A 21 -22.89 -26.30 42.47
CA GLY A 21 -22.19 -27.49 42.91
C GLY A 21 -20.97 -27.11 43.74
N CYS A 22 -21.17 -26.96 45.07
CA CYS A 22 -20.08 -26.98 46.04
C CYS A 22 -19.59 -28.41 46.25
N GLY A 23 -18.27 -28.60 46.21
CA GLY A 23 -17.62 -29.85 46.62
C GLY A 23 -16.21 -29.56 47.10
N ASN A 24 -16.06 -29.57 48.42
CA ASN A 24 -14.78 -29.45 49.12
C ASN A 24 -14.12 -30.82 49.15
N SER A 25 -12.84 -30.94 48.82
CA SER A 25 -11.96 -32.05 49.22
C SER A 25 -10.47 -31.69 49.13
N GLU A 26 -9.84 -32.03 50.15
CA GLU A 26 -8.51 -31.85 50.71
C GLU A 26 -7.31 -32.13 49.79
N SER A 27 -6.26 -31.44 50.18
CA SER A 27 -4.85 -31.53 49.87
C SER A 27 -4.29 -32.92 49.57
N GLN A 28 -3.55 -33.05 48.47
CA GLN A 28 -2.37 -33.92 48.36
C GLN A 28 -1.24 -33.16 47.65
N SER A 29 -0.18 -32.92 48.40
CA SER A 29 1.11 -32.45 47.93
C SER A 29 1.72 -33.50 47.01
N GLY A 30 1.80 -33.19 45.72
CA GLY A 30 2.57 -33.89 44.72
C GLY A 30 3.58 -32.90 44.16
N ASP A 31 4.84 -33.16 44.48
CA ASP A 31 6.02 -32.50 43.89
C ASP A 31 6.02 -32.82 42.38
N GLY A 32 5.48 -31.92 41.56
CA GLY A 32 5.48 -31.95 40.13
C GLY A 32 6.33 -30.77 39.64
N THR A 33 7.51 -31.09 39.18
CA THR A 33 8.37 -30.18 38.44
C THR A 33 7.54 -29.45 37.41
N ASN A 34 7.27 -28.17 37.70
CA ASN A 34 6.68 -27.21 36.79
C ASN A 34 7.74 -26.92 35.69
N THR A 35 7.68 -27.66 34.59
CA THR A 35 8.31 -27.25 33.36
C THR A 35 7.56 -26.02 32.90
N GLY A 36 8.15 -24.85 33.11
CA GLY A 36 7.57 -23.56 32.82
C GLY A 36 6.97 -23.51 31.41
N SER A 37 5.67 -23.31 31.33
CA SER A 37 5.10 -22.63 30.19
C SER A 37 5.60 -21.18 30.31
N GLY A 38 6.64 -20.84 29.56
CA GLY A 38 7.01 -19.43 29.38
C GLY A 38 5.76 -18.73 28.85
N ASP A 39 5.41 -17.59 29.45
CA ASP A 39 4.29 -16.79 28.98
C ASP A 39 4.49 -16.54 27.49
N GLN A 40 3.50 -16.95 26.67
CA GLN A 40 3.52 -16.73 25.21
C GLN A 40 3.40 -15.23 24.98
N VAL A 41 4.32 -14.66 24.19
CA VAL A 41 4.27 -13.25 23.80
C VAL A 41 3.48 -13.12 22.53
N VAL A 42 2.50 -12.24 22.51
CA VAL A 42 1.69 -11.92 21.31
C VAL A 42 2.18 -10.59 20.74
N VAL A 43 2.30 -10.52 19.42
CA VAL A 43 2.65 -9.32 18.66
C VAL A 43 1.61 -9.10 17.58
N ASP A 44 0.88 -8.02 17.65
CA ASP A 44 -0.09 -7.65 16.65
C ASP A 44 0.55 -6.70 15.62
N ILE A 45 0.47 -7.08 14.34
CA ILE A 45 0.93 -6.28 13.20
C ILE A 45 -0.27 -5.69 12.48
N PHE A 46 -0.31 -4.37 12.36
CA PHE A 46 -1.29 -3.64 11.58
C PHE A 46 -0.62 -2.88 10.45
N GLN A 47 -0.91 -3.25 9.18
CA GLN A 47 -0.21 -2.72 8.03
C GLN A 47 -1.15 -2.42 6.84
N ASN A 48 -0.67 -1.64 5.85
CA ASN A 48 -1.45 -1.19 4.70
C ASN A 48 -1.08 -1.84 3.36
N LYS A 49 -0.08 -2.72 3.33
CA LYS A 49 0.44 -3.32 2.10
C LYS A 49 -0.27 -4.64 1.79
N ASN A 50 -1.37 -4.57 1.02
CA ASN A 50 -2.13 -5.76 0.62
C ASN A 50 -1.28 -6.72 -0.22
N GLU A 51 -0.44 -6.17 -1.09
CA GLU A 51 0.38 -6.92 -2.05
C GLU A 51 1.43 -7.82 -1.41
N ILE A 52 1.82 -7.56 -0.16
CA ILE A 52 2.77 -8.42 0.57
C ILE A 52 2.11 -9.29 1.65
N SER A 53 0.79 -9.19 1.85
CA SER A 53 0.09 -9.86 2.96
C SER A 53 0.36 -11.37 3.00
N ASP A 54 0.22 -12.07 1.88
CA ASP A 54 0.41 -13.51 1.82
C ASP A 54 1.88 -13.90 2.08
N ALA A 55 2.83 -13.15 1.51
CA ALA A 55 4.26 -13.37 1.72
C ALA A 55 4.67 -13.09 3.18
N LEU A 56 4.10 -12.05 3.78
CA LEU A 56 4.33 -11.70 5.19
C LEU A 56 3.73 -12.76 6.11
N GLN A 57 2.51 -13.25 5.81
CA GLN A 57 1.88 -14.33 6.56
C GLN A 57 2.72 -15.61 6.54
N ALA A 58 3.24 -15.99 5.37
CA ALA A 58 4.15 -17.14 5.24
C ALA A 58 5.46 -16.94 6.02
N ALA A 59 6.00 -15.72 6.06
CA ALA A 59 7.17 -15.38 6.85
C ALA A 59 6.88 -15.46 8.36
N ILE A 60 5.70 -15.01 8.80
CA ILE A 60 5.24 -15.11 10.19
C ILE A 60 5.17 -16.59 10.62
N GLU A 61 4.52 -17.45 9.84
CA GLU A 61 4.41 -18.88 10.14
C GLU A 61 5.78 -19.54 10.28
N GLN A 62 6.73 -19.16 9.42
CA GLN A 62 8.11 -19.63 9.54
C GLN A 62 8.78 -19.14 10.82
N TYR A 63 8.65 -17.83 11.12
CA TYR A 63 9.24 -17.25 12.34
C TYR A 63 8.69 -17.90 13.60
N GLU A 64 7.37 -18.10 13.70
CA GLU A 64 6.72 -18.77 14.84
C GLU A 64 7.21 -20.22 15.01
N SER A 65 7.42 -20.94 13.91
CA SER A 65 7.99 -22.31 13.96
C SER A 65 9.40 -22.36 14.54
N GLU A 66 10.19 -21.31 14.31
CA GLU A 66 11.55 -21.13 14.83
C GLU A 66 11.56 -20.53 16.25
N ASN A 67 10.47 -19.85 16.66
CA ASN A 67 10.31 -19.13 17.92
C ASN A 67 9.00 -19.46 18.63
N PRO A 68 8.83 -20.69 19.16
CA PRO A 68 7.53 -21.19 19.65
C PRO A 68 6.96 -20.42 20.87
N GLY A 69 7.72 -19.49 21.45
CA GLY A 69 7.25 -18.60 22.53
C GLY A 69 6.61 -17.30 22.04
N VAL A 70 6.53 -17.09 20.72
CA VAL A 70 5.97 -15.87 20.11
C VAL A 70 4.81 -16.26 19.20
N THR A 71 3.73 -15.49 19.25
CA THR A 71 2.61 -15.56 18.30
C THR A 71 2.45 -14.19 17.65
N ILE A 72 2.28 -14.14 16.32
CA ILE A 72 2.14 -12.90 15.57
C ILE A 72 0.81 -12.91 14.82
N HIS A 73 -0.03 -11.91 15.06
CA HIS A 73 -1.25 -11.72 14.29
C HIS A 73 -1.04 -10.62 13.26
N LEU A 74 -1.43 -10.89 12.02
CA LEU A 74 -1.36 -9.93 10.93
C LEU A 74 -2.75 -9.43 10.57
N GLU A 75 -2.92 -8.12 10.59
CA GLU A 75 -4.09 -7.46 10.03
C GLU A 75 -3.65 -6.45 8.97
N THR A 76 -4.25 -6.54 7.79
CA THR A 76 -3.97 -5.65 6.67
C THR A 76 -5.22 -4.87 6.28
N VAL A 77 -5.10 -3.55 6.21
CA VAL A 77 -6.14 -2.63 5.73
C VAL A 77 -5.53 -1.72 4.68
N GLY A 78 -5.84 -1.95 3.41
CA GLY A 78 -5.29 -1.16 2.30
C GLY A 78 -6.04 0.15 2.04
N GLY A 79 -5.48 0.95 1.13
CA GLY A 79 -6.10 2.15 0.62
C GLY A 79 -6.28 3.28 1.63
N SER A 80 -7.29 4.10 1.40
CA SER A 80 -7.56 5.32 2.18
C SER A 80 -8.09 5.05 3.60
N ASP A 81 -8.48 3.82 3.93
CA ASP A 81 -9.07 3.47 5.23
C ASP A 81 -8.03 3.20 6.31
N TYR A 82 -6.77 2.94 5.93
CA TYR A 82 -5.71 2.59 6.86
C TYR A 82 -5.50 3.63 7.96
N ALA A 83 -5.33 4.88 7.60
CA ALA A 83 -5.02 5.96 8.56
C ALA A 83 -6.10 6.11 9.64
N SER A 84 -7.38 6.04 9.26
CA SER A 84 -8.50 6.11 10.21
C SER A 84 -8.57 4.90 11.11
N SER A 85 -8.32 3.71 10.57
CA SER A 85 -8.30 2.44 11.30
C SER A 85 -7.12 2.37 12.27
N LEU A 86 -5.92 2.77 11.85
CA LEU A 86 -4.75 2.86 12.75
C LEU A 86 -5.03 3.80 13.92
N LYS A 87 -5.58 4.99 13.65
CA LYS A 87 -5.93 5.94 14.71
C LYS A 87 -6.90 5.34 15.72
N ALA A 88 -7.92 4.60 15.26
CA ALA A 88 -8.88 3.94 16.14
C ALA A 88 -8.22 2.86 17.01
N LYS A 89 -7.32 2.03 16.44
CA LYS A 89 -6.57 1.01 17.18
C LYS A 89 -5.66 1.64 18.23
N MET A 90 -4.88 2.65 17.89
CA MET A 90 -3.94 3.31 18.81
C MET A 90 -4.62 4.04 19.97
N LEU A 91 -5.89 4.44 19.81
CA LEU A 91 -6.72 5.02 20.88
C LEU A 91 -7.49 3.95 21.67
N GLY A 92 -7.46 2.70 21.26
CA GLY A 92 -8.11 1.57 21.91
C GLY A 92 -7.39 1.13 23.19
N ASN A 93 -7.95 0.09 23.84
CA ASN A 93 -7.37 -0.49 25.05
C ASN A 93 -6.27 -1.52 24.75
N ASP A 94 -6.14 -1.93 23.49
CA ASP A 94 -5.20 -2.95 23.02
C ASP A 94 -4.55 -2.45 21.71
N PRO A 95 -3.59 -1.52 21.83
CA PRO A 95 -2.91 -0.96 20.68
C PRO A 95 -1.91 -1.96 20.11
N VAL A 96 -1.77 -1.96 18.77
CA VAL A 96 -0.88 -2.87 18.04
C VAL A 96 0.60 -2.61 18.33
N GLU A 97 1.44 -3.66 18.28
CA GLU A 97 2.88 -3.61 18.55
C GLU A 97 3.67 -3.13 17.35
N ILE A 98 3.30 -3.56 16.14
CA ILE A 98 3.92 -3.13 14.88
C ILE A 98 2.87 -2.47 14.00
N PHE A 99 3.16 -1.29 13.49
CA PHE A 99 2.26 -0.56 12.61
C PHE A 99 3.02 0.20 11.52
N THR A 100 2.33 0.52 10.42
CA THR A 100 2.92 1.17 9.25
C THR A 100 2.75 2.69 9.31
N LEU A 101 3.82 3.43 9.03
CA LEU A 101 3.80 4.89 8.83
C LEU A 101 4.47 5.27 7.51
N GLY A 102 4.05 6.40 6.92
CA GLY A 102 4.53 6.84 5.60
C GLY A 102 5.73 7.79 5.65
N GLY A 103 5.82 8.68 6.62
CA GLY A 103 6.88 9.69 6.60
C GLY A 103 6.82 10.72 7.72
N PRO A 104 7.43 11.92 7.54
CA PRO A 104 7.64 12.89 8.61
C PRO A 104 6.36 13.36 9.32
N ASP A 105 5.25 13.52 8.60
CA ASP A 105 3.96 13.93 9.18
C ASP A 105 3.39 12.85 10.11
N ASP A 106 3.43 11.59 9.65
CA ASP A 106 3.01 10.45 10.45
C ASP A 106 3.91 10.27 11.68
N ILE A 107 5.22 10.37 11.52
CA ILE A 107 6.19 10.29 12.62
C ILE A 107 5.90 11.38 13.67
N ALA A 108 5.60 12.60 13.24
CA ALA A 108 5.23 13.68 14.16
C ALA A 108 3.90 13.40 14.86
N SER A 109 2.90 12.89 14.13
CA SER A 109 1.55 12.59 14.64
C SER A 109 1.53 11.45 15.64
N TYR A 110 2.39 10.43 15.45
CA TYR A 110 2.46 9.24 16.30
C TYR A 110 3.68 9.23 17.25
N LYS A 111 4.39 10.35 17.39
CA LYS A 111 5.65 10.44 18.15
C LYS A 111 5.61 9.79 19.55
N GLU A 112 4.50 9.90 20.27
CA GLU A 112 4.35 9.33 21.61
C GLU A 112 4.25 7.80 21.64
N TYR A 113 3.97 7.17 20.48
CA TYR A 113 3.84 5.72 20.32
C TYR A 113 5.10 5.10 19.70
N LEU A 114 6.14 5.88 19.38
CA LEU A 114 7.29 5.39 18.64
C LEU A 114 8.41 4.92 19.55
N GLU A 115 8.80 3.67 19.38
CA GLU A 115 9.99 3.09 19.99
C GLU A 115 11.22 3.40 19.11
N PRO A 116 12.35 3.91 19.67
CA PRO A 116 13.57 4.08 18.91
C PRO A 116 14.15 2.74 18.43
N LEU A 117 14.50 2.68 17.14
CA LEU A 117 15.04 1.50 16.47
C LEU A 117 16.50 1.67 16.01
N THR A 118 17.15 2.78 16.37
CA THR A 118 18.51 3.15 15.92
C THR A 118 19.57 2.07 16.22
N GLY A 119 19.37 1.30 17.29
CA GLY A 119 20.30 0.24 17.72
C GLY A 119 20.07 -1.12 17.06
N GLU A 120 19.05 -1.25 16.23
CA GLU A 120 18.69 -2.52 15.61
C GLU A 120 19.67 -2.88 14.48
N GLU A 121 19.95 -4.18 14.31
CA GLU A 121 21.00 -4.66 13.40
C GLU A 121 20.70 -4.30 11.94
N TRP A 122 19.42 -4.38 11.52
CA TRP A 122 19.01 -4.06 10.17
C TRP A 122 19.32 -2.61 9.74
N VAL A 123 19.45 -1.66 10.69
CA VAL A 123 19.72 -0.25 10.36
C VAL A 123 21.02 -0.09 9.58
N SER A 124 22.03 -0.92 9.88
CA SER A 124 23.32 -0.89 9.20
C SER A 124 23.28 -1.45 7.77
N HIS A 125 22.18 -2.11 7.37
CA HIS A 125 21.99 -2.72 6.07
C HIS A 125 21.08 -1.89 5.14
N VAL A 126 20.46 -0.83 5.66
CA VAL A 126 19.61 0.06 4.86
C VAL A 126 20.48 0.91 3.93
N THR A 127 20.04 1.04 2.69
CA THR A 127 20.69 1.92 1.72
C THR A 127 20.66 3.38 2.18
N ALA A 128 21.64 4.17 1.76
CA ALA A 128 21.72 5.60 2.13
C ALA A 128 20.40 6.32 1.77
N GLY A 129 19.86 7.08 2.72
CA GLY A 129 18.59 7.79 2.59
C GLY A 129 17.33 6.97 2.89
N GLY A 130 17.45 5.64 3.03
CA GLY A 130 16.28 4.77 3.22
C GLY A 130 15.51 5.00 4.53
N CYS A 131 16.14 5.58 5.55
CA CYS A 131 15.50 5.94 6.82
C CYS A 131 15.29 7.45 7.01
N ASP A 132 15.62 8.30 6.02
CA ASP A 132 15.62 9.76 6.22
C ASP A 132 14.24 10.28 6.66
N ASN A 133 13.16 9.76 6.07
CA ASN A 133 11.79 10.18 6.36
C ASN A 133 11.29 9.79 7.76
N VAL A 134 11.96 8.86 8.44
CA VAL A 134 11.60 8.33 9.77
C VAL A 134 12.71 8.55 10.80
N THR A 135 13.65 9.44 10.51
CA THR A 135 14.73 9.82 11.42
C THR A 135 14.44 11.20 12.01
N VAL A 136 14.33 11.27 13.33
CA VAL A 136 14.11 12.53 14.07
C VAL A 136 15.14 12.62 15.19
N ASP A 137 15.83 13.75 15.30
CA ASP A 137 16.87 14.01 16.29
C ASP A 137 17.95 12.92 16.35
N GLY A 138 18.29 12.33 15.18
CA GLY A 138 19.28 11.26 15.05
C GLY A 138 18.79 9.88 15.48
N GLN A 139 17.51 9.71 15.80
CA GLN A 139 16.89 8.44 16.13
C GLN A 139 16.05 7.94 14.96
N VAL A 140 16.22 6.68 14.57
CA VAL A 140 15.41 5.97 13.58
C VAL A 140 14.18 5.38 14.26
N TYR A 141 13.00 5.58 13.70
CA TYR A 141 11.73 5.13 14.29
C TYR A 141 10.96 4.14 13.41
N GLY A 142 11.44 3.81 12.22
CA GLY A 142 10.76 2.87 11.33
C GLY A 142 11.72 2.09 10.45
N MET A 143 11.42 0.80 10.26
CA MET A 143 12.11 -0.08 9.32
C MET A 143 11.51 0.07 7.92
N PRO A 144 12.30 0.40 6.88
CA PRO A 144 11.81 0.44 5.51
C PRO A 144 11.18 -0.87 5.09
N ILE A 145 9.98 -0.83 4.50
CA ILE A 145 9.30 -2.03 4.01
C ILE A 145 9.89 -2.44 2.65
N ALA A 146 9.91 -1.50 1.71
CA ALA A 146 10.42 -1.74 0.36
C ALA A 146 10.88 -0.43 -0.30
N VAL A 147 11.71 -0.55 -1.33
CA VAL A 147 11.94 0.53 -2.29
C VAL A 147 10.92 0.39 -3.41
N GLU A 148 10.12 1.41 -3.60
CA GLU A 148 9.06 1.43 -4.60
C GLU A 148 9.35 2.49 -5.67
N GLY A 149 8.93 2.17 -6.90
CA GLY A 149 8.96 3.10 -8.02
C GLY A 149 7.62 3.16 -8.71
N TYR A 150 7.16 4.36 -9.07
CA TYR A 150 5.92 4.54 -9.81
C TYR A 150 6.11 5.40 -11.06
N GLY A 151 5.23 5.14 -12.03
CA GLY A 151 5.24 5.74 -13.34
C GLY A 151 3.96 5.40 -14.08
N LEU A 152 3.98 5.53 -15.39
CA LEU A 152 2.90 5.06 -16.25
C LEU A 152 3.21 3.61 -16.66
N ILE A 153 2.51 2.66 -16.04
CA ILE A 153 2.63 1.24 -16.37
C ILE A 153 1.83 0.97 -17.64
N TYR A 154 2.47 0.35 -18.64
CA TYR A 154 1.85 0.13 -19.93
C TYR A 154 1.97 -1.32 -20.41
N ASN A 155 1.02 -1.76 -21.25
CA ASN A 155 1.04 -3.05 -21.93
C ASN A 155 1.86 -2.94 -23.23
N LYS A 156 3.01 -3.64 -23.26
CA LYS A 156 3.94 -3.66 -24.41
C LYS A 156 3.29 -4.20 -25.68
N LYS A 157 2.43 -5.23 -25.57
CA LYS A 157 1.74 -5.82 -26.72
C LYS A 157 0.78 -4.86 -27.39
N ILE A 158 0.04 -4.08 -26.60
CA ILE A 158 -0.86 -3.05 -27.15
C ILE A 158 -0.04 -1.96 -27.85
N PHE A 159 1.06 -1.51 -27.24
CA PHE A 159 1.95 -0.51 -27.87
C PHE A 159 2.57 -1.02 -29.16
N GLU A 160 3.06 -2.27 -29.16
CA GLU A 160 3.61 -2.91 -30.36
C GLU A 160 2.58 -3.02 -31.47
N ALA A 161 1.37 -3.49 -31.16
CA ALA A 161 0.27 -3.59 -32.12
C ALA A 161 -0.14 -2.22 -32.69
N ALA A 162 -0.05 -1.16 -31.89
CA ALA A 162 -0.32 0.22 -32.31
C ALA A 162 0.87 0.88 -33.05
N GLY A 163 2.02 0.20 -33.12
CA GLY A 163 3.25 0.74 -33.72
C GLY A 163 3.93 1.83 -32.90
N ILE A 164 3.77 1.82 -31.57
CA ILE A 164 4.36 2.78 -30.64
C ILE A 164 5.66 2.21 -30.09
N ASP A 165 6.76 2.95 -30.30
CA ASP A 165 8.05 2.66 -29.66
C ASP A 165 8.13 3.40 -28.32
N ALA A 166 7.94 2.67 -27.22
CA ALA A 166 7.97 3.21 -25.86
C ALA A 166 9.29 3.91 -25.51
N SER A 167 10.42 3.52 -26.12
CA SER A 167 11.72 4.13 -25.88
C SER A 167 11.82 5.59 -26.34
N THR A 168 10.89 6.02 -27.19
CA THR A 168 10.80 7.40 -27.70
C THR A 168 9.94 8.31 -26.82
N LEU A 169 9.23 7.76 -25.85
CA LEU A 169 8.28 8.49 -24.99
C LEU A 169 8.99 9.10 -23.77
N THR A 170 9.92 9.99 -24.02
CA THR A 170 10.77 10.64 -22.99
C THR A 170 10.37 12.10 -22.74
N SER A 171 9.23 12.54 -23.26
CA SER A 171 8.71 13.89 -23.04
C SER A 171 7.19 13.90 -23.02
N TYR A 172 6.63 14.93 -22.39
CA TYR A 172 5.19 15.16 -22.37
C TYR A 172 4.59 15.18 -23.78
N ASP A 173 5.19 15.97 -24.70
CA ASP A 173 4.64 16.11 -26.05
C ASP A 173 4.71 14.80 -26.86
N ALA A 174 5.74 13.97 -26.63
CA ALA A 174 5.85 12.66 -27.27
C ALA A 174 4.77 11.70 -26.74
N MET A 175 4.52 11.69 -25.41
CA MET A 175 3.48 10.86 -24.80
C MET A 175 2.09 11.30 -25.22
N ASP A 176 1.77 12.59 -25.13
CA ASP A 176 0.47 13.13 -25.52
C ASP A 176 0.13 12.76 -26.97
N LYS A 177 1.12 12.89 -27.86
CA LYS A 177 0.97 12.48 -29.26
C LYS A 177 0.72 10.98 -29.39
N ALA A 178 1.50 10.15 -28.72
CA ALA A 178 1.37 8.70 -28.80
C ALA A 178 0.02 8.22 -28.23
N PHE A 179 -0.43 8.81 -27.13
CA PHE A 179 -1.72 8.51 -26.54
C PHE A 179 -2.88 8.96 -27.43
N ALA A 180 -2.77 10.13 -28.09
CA ALA A 180 -3.77 10.56 -29.08
C ALA A 180 -3.85 9.62 -30.28
N ASP A 181 -2.70 9.19 -30.80
CA ASP A 181 -2.63 8.25 -31.92
C ASP A 181 -3.21 6.87 -31.52
N LEU A 182 -2.92 6.37 -30.30
CA LEU A 182 -3.45 5.12 -29.78
C LEU A 182 -4.98 5.20 -29.58
N GLN A 183 -5.46 6.30 -28.95
CA GLN A 183 -6.90 6.49 -28.77
C GLN A 183 -7.65 6.53 -30.12
N SER A 184 -7.06 7.18 -31.12
CA SER A 184 -7.63 7.21 -32.46
C SER A 184 -7.74 5.80 -33.09
N GLN A 185 -6.76 4.93 -32.86
CA GLN A 185 -6.79 3.54 -33.32
C GLN A 185 -7.83 2.71 -32.57
N ILE A 186 -7.97 2.93 -31.26
CA ILE A 186 -9.01 2.30 -30.42
C ILE A 186 -10.40 2.69 -30.94
N ASP A 187 -10.66 3.98 -31.10
CA ASP A 187 -11.93 4.53 -31.57
C ASP A 187 -12.29 4.05 -33.00
N ALA A 188 -11.27 3.84 -33.84
CA ALA A 188 -11.44 3.27 -35.17
C ALA A 188 -11.61 1.74 -35.21
N GLY A 189 -11.42 1.05 -34.07
CA GLY A 189 -11.51 -0.40 -33.95
C GLY A 189 -10.37 -1.17 -34.63
N THR A 190 -9.25 -0.51 -34.99
CA THR A 190 -8.15 -1.15 -35.71
C THR A 190 -7.40 -2.18 -34.87
N LEU A 191 -7.53 -2.14 -33.54
CA LEU A 191 -6.91 -3.06 -32.60
C LEU A 191 -7.90 -4.12 -32.08
N ALA A 192 -9.20 -4.06 -32.44
CA ALA A 192 -10.26 -4.87 -31.86
C ALA A 192 -10.11 -6.38 -32.09
N ASP A 193 -9.47 -6.80 -33.18
CA ASP A 193 -9.21 -8.23 -33.46
C ASP A 193 -8.23 -8.85 -32.46
N GLN A 194 -7.28 -8.08 -31.96
CA GLN A 194 -6.26 -8.55 -31.00
C GLN A 194 -6.67 -8.21 -29.55
N PHE A 195 -7.29 -7.07 -29.33
CA PHE A 195 -7.69 -6.54 -28.02
C PHE A 195 -9.18 -6.18 -28.02
N PRO A 196 -10.07 -7.17 -27.94
CA PRO A 196 -11.51 -6.96 -28.17
C PRO A 196 -12.21 -6.16 -27.07
N VAL A 197 -11.58 -6.00 -25.92
CA VAL A 197 -12.13 -5.24 -24.77
C VAL A 197 -11.44 -3.90 -24.55
N LEU A 198 -10.43 -3.57 -25.36
CA LEU A 198 -9.68 -2.32 -25.25
C LEU A 198 -10.56 -1.12 -25.63
N GLU A 199 -10.81 -0.21 -24.68
CA GLU A 199 -11.76 0.91 -24.86
C GLU A 199 -11.12 2.29 -24.69
N ALA A 200 -9.97 2.37 -23.99
CA ALA A 200 -9.27 3.62 -23.73
C ALA A 200 -7.76 3.39 -23.61
N VAL A 201 -6.99 4.49 -23.76
CA VAL A 201 -5.54 4.43 -23.51
C VAL A 201 -5.29 4.27 -22.05
N GLU A 202 -5.98 5.02 -21.19
CA GLU A 202 -5.66 5.12 -19.77
C GLU A 202 -6.90 4.96 -18.90
N GLU A 203 -6.68 4.54 -17.64
CA GLU A 203 -7.64 4.64 -16.56
C GLU A 203 -6.98 5.32 -15.35
N TYR A 204 -7.63 6.34 -14.80
CA TYR A 204 -7.12 7.12 -13.68
C TYR A 204 -7.97 6.92 -12.42
N ALA A 205 -7.37 6.41 -11.35
CA ALA A 205 -8.07 6.08 -10.10
C ALA A 205 -8.25 7.30 -9.19
N ALA A 206 -9.09 8.26 -9.60
CA ALA A 206 -9.30 9.50 -8.87
C ALA A 206 -10.05 9.33 -7.53
N LYS A 207 -10.67 8.17 -7.28
CA LYS A 207 -11.24 7.82 -5.97
C LYS A 207 -10.17 7.65 -4.89
N GLU A 208 -8.95 7.28 -5.29
CA GLU A 208 -7.84 7.03 -4.39
C GLU A 208 -7.07 8.33 -4.09
N SER A 209 -7.27 8.88 -2.89
CA SER A 209 -6.60 10.11 -2.47
C SER A 209 -5.07 10.02 -2.50
N TRP A 210 -4.52 8.83 -2.29
CA TRP A 210 -3.07 8.58 -2.34
C TRP A 210 -2.53 8.64 -3.78
N ILE A 211 -3.25 8.18 -4.79
CA ILE A 211 -2.84 8.32 -6.20
C ILE A 211 -2.81 9.81 -6.58
N VAL A 212 -3.89 10.53 -6.28
CA VAL A 212 -3.97 11.96 -6.60
C VAL A 212 -2.93 12.78 -5.83
N GLY A 213 -2.76 12.50 -4.54
CA GLY A 213 -1.90 13.26 -3.63
C GLY A 213 -0.44 12.83 -3.65
N LEU A 214 -0.17 11.53 -3.43
CA LEU A 214 1.20 11.03 -3.27
C LEU A 214 1.88 10.68 -4.60
N HIS A 215 1.14 10.52 -5.69
CA HIS A 215 1.72 10.32 -7.01
C HIS A 215 1.61 11.57 -7.86
N THR A 216 0.46 11.85 -8.47
CA THR A 216 0.32 12.94 -9.45
C THR A 216 0.76 14.29 -8.88
N ASN A 217 0.26 14.67 -7.70
CA ASN A 217 0.60 15.95 -7.08
C ASN A 217 2.05 15.99 -6.60
N ASN A 218 2.55 14.87 -6.07
CA ASN A 218 3.92 14.76 -5.56
C ASN A 218 4.98 14.94 -6.67
N VAL A 219 4.71 14.58 -7.91
CA VAL A 219 5.66 14.81 -9.03
C VAL A 219 6.04 16.29 -9.12
N ALA A 220 5.07 17.20 -8.97
CA ALA A 220 5.33 18.64 -8.97
C ALA A 220 5.89 19.16 -7.63
N LEU A 221 5.36 18.68 -6.50
CA LEU A 221 5.76 19.14 -5.17
C LEU A 221 7.18 18.66 -4.80
N SER A 222 7.59 17.47 -5.24
CA SER A 222 8.95 16.99 -5.04
C SER A 222 10.00 17.88 -5.71
N GLN A 223 9.66 18.49 -6.84
CA GLN A 223 10.52 19.48 -7.51
C GLN A 223 10.55 20.83 -6.78
N GLU A 224 9.45 21.21 -6.12
CA GLU A 224 9.38 22.44 -5.33
C GLU A 224 10.20 22.32 -4.04
N PHE A 225 10.04 21.23 -3.30
CA PHE A 225 10.63 21.05 -1.98
C PHE A 225 11.95 20.26 -1.98
N GLY A 226 12.13 19.34 -2.89
CA GLY A 226 13.33 18.50 -3.02
C GLY A 226 13.41 17.36 -1.99
N SER A 227 12.62 17.37 -0.89
CA SER A 227 12.49 16.25 0.04
C SER A 227 11.21 16.37 0.88
N ALA A 228 10.72 15.21 1.39
CA ALA A 228 9.56 15.16 2.29
C ALA A 228 9.79 15.93 3.60
N ALA A 229 11.00 15.89 4.15
CA ALA A 229 11.35 16.65 5.35
C ALA A 229 11.21 18.17 5.13
N LYS A 230 11.72 18.70 4.01
CA LYS A 230 11.57 20.13 3.68
C LYS A 230 10.11 20.51 3.41
N ALA A 231 9.35 19.62 2.78
CA ALA A 231 7.91 19.84 2.60
C ALA A 231 7.18 19.91 3.94
N PHE A 232 7.50 19.01 4.87
CA PHE A 232 6.92 19.00 6.22
C PHE A 232 7.27 20.25 7.04
N GLU A 233 8.50 20.76 6.92
CA GLU A 233 8.94 21.99 7.59
C GLU A 233 8.32 23.26 7.00
N SER A 234 7.81 23.20 5.76
CA SER A 234 7.26 24.35 5.06
C SER A 234 5.89 24.74 5.61
N GLN A 235 5.67 26.05 5.74
CA GLN A 235 4.36 26.61 6.13
C GLN A 235 3.47 26.93 4.93
N THR A 236 3.99 26.85 3.71
CA THR A 236 3.30 27.22 2.48
C THR A 236 3.70 26.33 1.31
N VAL A 237 2.74 26.11 0.43
CA VAL A 237 2.95 25.51 -0.90
C VAL A 237 2.71 26.60 -1.94
N ASN A 238 3.68 26.85 -2.82
CA ASN A 238 3.57 27.89 -3.83
C ASN A 238 3.00 27.39 -5.15
N TYR A 239 3.00 26.06 -5.36
CA TYR A 239 2.70 25.43 -6.64
C TYR A 239 3.54 26.03 -7.79
N THR A 240 4.85 26.13 -7.55
CA THR A 240 5.82 26.68 -8.49
C THR A 240 5.69 26.04 -9.89
N TYR A 241 5.37 24.76 -9.93
CA TYR A 241 5.16 24.00 -11.16
C TYR A 241 3.69 23.69 -11.45
N GLY A 242 2.77 24.53 -10.95
CA GLY A 242 1.32 24.32 -11.07
C GLY A 242 0.81 24.22 -12.51
N ALA A 243 1.42 24.95 -13.46
CA ALA A 243 1.06 24.84 -14.87
C ALA A 243 1.44 23.45 -15.43
N ALA A 244 2.65 22.96 -15.13
CA ALA A 244 3.10 21.66 -15.56
C ALA A 244 2.32 20.52 -14.88
N LEU A 245 1.91 20.71 -13.61
CA LEU A 245 1.01 19.79 -12.90
C LEU A 245 -0.36 19.71 -13.57
N LYS A 246 -0.91 20.88 -13.99
CA LYS A 246 -2.17 20.90 -14.74
C LYS A 246 -2.04 20.13 -16.06
N ASP A 247 -0.95 20.33 -16.81
CA ASP A 247 -0.70 19.59 -18.04
C ASP A 247 -0.62 18.08 -17.78
N LEU A 248 0.02 17.65 -16.66
CA LEU A 248 0.08 16.25 -16.25
C LEU A 248 -1.31 15.67 -15.95
N ILE A 249 -2.12 16.37 -15.16
CA ILE A 249 -3.51 15.95 -14.87
C ILE A 249 -4.33 15.86 -16.15
N ASP A 250 -4.15 16.81 -17.07
CA ASP A 250 -4.82 16.79 -18.37
C ASP A 250 -4.38 15.57 -19.21
N LEU A 251 -3.12 15.14 -19.15
CA LEU A 251 -2.62 13.95 -19.82
C LEU A 251 -3.25 12.68 -19.25
N GLU A 252 -3.18 12.50 -17.91
CA GLU A 252 -3.67 11.34 -17.17
C GLU A 252 -5.21 11.20 -17.22
N THR A 253 -5.96 12.22 -17.63
CA THR A 253 -7.42 12.17 -17.66
C THR A 253 -8.02 12.23 -19.07
N ARG A 254 -7.29 12.80 -20.03
CA ARG A 254 -7.76 13.07 -21.40
C ARG A 254 -8.08 11.81 -22.18
N TYR A 255 -7.34 10.74 -21.95
CA TYR A 255 -7.42 9.50 -22.73
C TYR A 255 -8.03 8.34 -21.95
N THR A 256 -8.78 8.65 -20.88
CA THR A 256 -9.46 7.65 -20.06
C THR A 256 -10.79 7.21 -20.69
N SER A 257 -11.35 6.10 -20.20
CA SER A 257 -12.71 5.66 -20.53
C SER A 257 -13.77 6.69 -20.14
N SER A 258 -13.46 7.57 -19.18
CA SER A 258 -14.33 8.63 -18.66
C SER A 258 -14.07 10.01 -19.29
N ARG A 259 -13.33 10.10 -20.42
CA ARG A 259 -12.93 11.37 -21.07
C ARG A 259 -14.10 12.31 -21.43
N ASP A 260 -15.29 11.75 -21.68
CA ASP A 260 -16.49 12.54 -22.02
C ASP A 260 -17.21 13.08 -20.76
N ASP A 261 -17.00 12.47 -19.60
CA ASP A 261 -17.52 12.91 -18.29
C ASP A 261 -16.51 12.56 -17.18
N LEU A 262 -15.58 13.46 -16.93
CA LEU A 262 -14.51 13.26 -15.94
C LEU A 262 -15.04 13.09 -14.50
N SER A 263 -16.31 13.41 -14.22
CA SER A 263 -16.90 13.17 -12.89
C SER A 263 -16.98 11.68 -12.55
N LEU A 264 -17.00 10.81 -13.55
CA LEU A 264 -17.01 9.35 -13.40
C LEU A 264 -15.68 8.81 -12.83
N LEU A 265 -14.57 9.52 -13.00
CA LEU A 265 -13.27 9.15 -12.42
C LEU A 265 -13.31 9.05 -10.89
N ASN A 266 -14.22 9.77 -10.22
CA ASN A 266 -14.42 9.67 -8.78
C ASN A 266 -14.96 8.30 -8.31
N SER A 267 -15.40 7.45 -9.21
CA SER A 267 -15.82 6.07 -8.93
C SER A 267 -14.72 5.03 -9.22
N VAL A 268 -13.65 5.43 -9.90
CA VAL A 268 -12.53 4.55 -10.24
C VAL A 268 -11.61 4.43 -9.03
N ASP A 269 -11.57 3.25 -8.45
CA ASP A 269 -10.64 2.88 -7.38
C ASP A 269 -9.47 2.03 -7.92
N TYR A 270 -8.55 1.68 -7.03
CA TYR A 270 -7.39 0.87 -7.34
C TYR A 270 -7.76 -0.47 -8.00
N ALA A 271 -8.75 -1.18 -7.47
CA ALA A 271 -9.16 -2.48 -8.01
C ALA A 271 -9.77 -2.35 -9.42
N THR A 272 -10.55 -1.29 -9.66
CA THR A 272 -11.11 -0.97 -10.98
C THR A 272 -10.00 -0.65 -11.98
N GLN A 273 -9.01 0.15 -11.57
CA GLN A 273 -7.90 0.57 -12.43
C GLN A 273 -6.97 -0.61 -12.77
N VAL A 274 -6.53 -1.38 -11.77
CA VAL A 274 -5.55 -2.46 -11.97
C VAL A 274 -6.23 -3.72 -12.47
N GLY A 275 -7.10 -4.33 -11.67
CA GLY A 275 -7.74 -5.61 -11.98
C GLY A 275 -8.80 -5.49 -13.08
N GLY A 276 -9.65 -4.46 -13.02
CA GLY A 276 -10.72 -4.21 -13.97
C GLY A 276 -10.30 -3.42 -15.22
N GLY A 277 -9.11 -2.86 -15.25
CA GLY A 277 -8.57 -2.07 -16.34
C GLY A 277 -7.39 -2.75 -17.04
N LEU A 278 -6.18 -2.56 -16.51
CA LEU A 278 -4.95 -3.04 -17.15
C LEU A 278 -4.87 -4.56 -17.23
N ALA A 279 -5.21 -5.28 -16.14
CA ALA A 279 -5.05 -6.72 -16.04
C ALA A 279 -5.91 -7.51 -17.04
N ILE A 280 -7.04 -6.95 -17.48
CA ILE A 280 -7.92 -7.54 -18.50
C ILE A 280 -7.76 -6.86 -19.86
N GLU A 281 -6.74 -6.00 -20.05
CA GLU A 281 -6.44 -5.28 -21.30
C GLU A 281 -7.57 -4.34 -21.77
N ARG A 282 -8.38 -3.85 -20.83
CA ARG A 282 -9.42 -2.84 -21.11
C ARG A 282 -8.83 -1.46 -21.35
N VAL A 283 -7.68 -1.20 -20.73
CA VAL A 283 -6.84 -0.01 -20.97
C VAL A 283 -5.40 -0.41 -21.22
N ALA A 284 -4.67 0.44 -21.92
CA ALA A 284 -3.28 0.19 -22.29
C ALA A 284 -2.28 0.69 -21.22
N VAL A 285 -2.66 1.68 -20.43
CA VAL A 285 -1.79 2.41 -19.50
C VAL A 285 -2.54 2.69 -18.19
N ILE A 286 -1.82 2.67 -17.09
CA ILE A 286 -2.28 3.17 -15.78
C ILE A 286 -1.13 3.85 -15.04
N GLN A 287 -1.41 4.87 -14.24
CA GLN A 287 -0.44 5.45 -13.31
C GLN A 287 -0.40 4.61 -12.03
N GLN A 288 0.64 3.78 -11.90
CA GLN A 288 0.86 2.89 -10.75
C GLN A 288 2.35 2.59 -10.59
N GLY A 289 2.71 1.71 -9.66
CA GLY A 289 4.09 1.31 -9.41
C GLY A 289 4.28 -0.20 -9.36
N ASN A 290 5.48 -0.61 -8.95
CA ASN A 290 5.89 -2.03 -8.92
C ASN A 290 5.08 -2.91 -7.97
N TRP A 291 4.30 -2.34 -7.08
CA TRP A 291 3.42 -3.08 -6.15
C TRP A 291 2.23 -3.76 -6.80
N ILE A 292 1.83 -3.40 -8.05
CA ILE A 292 0.67 -4.03 -8.72
C ILE A 292 0.94 -5.47 -9.19
N SER A 293 2.19 -5.92 -9.16
CA SER A 293 2.60 -7.21 -9.73
C SER A 293 1.79 -8.41 -9.23
N PRO A 294 1.49 -8.58 -7.93
CA PRO A 294 0.68 -9.70 -7.46
C PRO A 294 -0.75 -9.66 -7.98
N GLU A 295 -1.37 -8.47 -8.06
CA GLU A 295 -2.74 -8.33 -8.56
C GLU A 295 -2.82 -8.66 -10.06
N ILE A 296 -1.85 -8.20 -10.85
CA ILE A 296 -1.76 -8.57 -12.27
C ILE A 296 -1.58 -10.08 -12.42
N SER A 297 -0.65 -10.70 -11.66
CA SER A 297 -0.39 -12.15 -11.73
C SER A 297 -1.63 -12.98 -11.40
N ASN A 298 -2.45 -12.54 -10.46
CA ASN A 298 -3.69 -13.22 -10.07
C ASN A 298 -4.73 -13.24 -11.19
N VAL A 299 -4.69 -12.28 -12.12
CA VAL A 299 -5.60 -12.20 -13.27
C VAL A 299 -4.94 -12.82 -14.50
N SER A 300 -3.67 -12.46 -14.77
CA SER A 300 -2.91 -12.92 -15.93
C SER A 300 -1.41 -12.91 -15.64
N GLU A 301 -0.84 -14.09 -15.34
CA GLU A 301 0.59 -14.23 -15.11
C GLU A 301 1.43 -13.86 -16.34
N ASP A 302 0.92 -14.19 -17.54
CA ASP A 302 1.59 -13.88 -18.81
C ASP A 302 1.69 -12.36 -19.04
N LEU A 303 0.66 -11.60 -18.67
CA LEU A 303 0.65 -10.14 -18.85
C LEU A 303 1.75 -9.46 -18.04
N LEU A 304 2.09 -9.98 -16.86
CA LEU A 304 3.11 -9.35 -16.02
C LEU A 304 4.45 -9.16 -16.75
N GLN A 305 4.83 -10.10 -17.62
CA GLN A 305 6.06 -10.03 -18.41
C GLN A 305 5.97 -9.02 -19.56
N ASP A 306 4.75 -8.72 -19.99
CA ASP A 306 4.46 -7.76 -21.05
C ASP A 306 4.21 -6.34 -20.54
N LEU A 307 4.36 -6.09 -19.25
CA LEU A 307 4.30 -4.74 -18.71
C LEU A 307 5.64 -4.03 -18.81
N GLY A 308 5.56 -2.72 -19.02
CA GLY A 308 6.68 -1.79 -18.95
C GLY A 308 6.30 -0.58 -18.10
N ILE A 309 7.27 0.27 -17.81
CA ILE A 309 7.06 1.52 -17.09
C ILE A 309 7.59 2.67 -17.92
N LEU A 310 6.80 3.73 -18.06
CA LEU A 310 7.19 5.01 -18.65
C LEU A 310 7.37 6.06 -17.54
N PRO A 311 8.16 7.12 -17.78
CA PRO A 311 8.22 8.28 -16.91
C PRO A 311 6.83 8.92 -16.71
N ILE A 312 6.68 9.70 -15.62
CA ILE A 312 5.57 10.66 -15.48
C ILE A 312 6.10 12.03 -15.91
N PRO A 313 5.66 12.56 -17.08
CA PRO A 313 6.29 13.72 -17.68
C PRO A 313 5.77 15.03 -17.08
N LEU A 314 6.52 15.64 -16.17
CA LEU A 314 6.24 17.00 -15.70
C LEU A 314 6.81 18.00 -16.72
N LYS A 315 5.97 18.48 -17.62
CA LYS A 315 6.32 19.25 -18.82
C LYS A 315 7.28 20.42 -18.55
N GLY A 316 8.44 20.41 -19.22
CA GLY A 316 9.46 21.47 -19.10
C GLY A 316 10.21 21.49 -17.76
N VAL A 317 10.02 20.49 -16.90
CA VAL A 317 10.64 20.41 -15.56
C VAL A 317 11.45 19.12 -15.42
N VAL A 318 10.77 17.96 -15.39
CA VAL A 318 11.36 16.63 -15.41
C VAL A 318 10.42 15.72 -16.20
N GLU A 319 10.90 15.13 -17.29
CA GLU A 319 10.02 14.45 -18.25
C GLU A 319 10.38 12.99 -18.49
N ASP A 320 11.62 12.56 -18.15
CA ASP A 320 12.18 11.24 -18.45
C ASP A 320 12.60 10.44 -17.21
N SER A 321 11.97 10.71 -16.06
CA SER A 321 12.30 10.07 -14.79
C SER A 321 11.08 9.44 -14.14
N ILE A 322 11.29 8.38 -13.37
CA ILE A 322 10.29 7.80 -12.48
C ILE A 322 10.57 8.21 -11.03
N ALA A 323 9.54 8.33 -10.23
CA ALA A 323 9.69 8.57 -8.81
C ALA A 323 10.03 7.27 -8.08
N VAL A 324 11.10 7.27 -7.27
CA VAL A 324 11.59 6.09 -6.55
C VAL A 324 11.89 6.48 -5.11
N GLY A 325 11.48 5.66 -4.14
CA GLY A 325 11.76 5.87 -2.73
C GLY A 325 11.16 4.82 -1.82
N VAL A 326 11.32 5.03 -0.51
CA VAL A 326 10.64 4.26 0.52
C VAL A 326 9.37 5.00 0.92
N SER A 327 8.22 4.37 0.72
CA SER A 327 6.92 4.97 0.96
C SER A 327 6.34 4.60 2.33
N ASN A 328 6.76 3.45 2.90
CA ASN A 328 6.19 2.90 4.12
C ASN A 328 7.25 2.24 5.00
N TYR A 329 7.03 2.33 6.31
CA TYR A 329 7.95 1.86 7.35
C TYR A 329 7.19 1.13 8.44
N TRP A 330 7.70 -0.03 8.91
CA TRP A 330 7.21 -0.64 10.13
C TRP A 330 7.80 0.03 11.36
N CYS A 331 6.93 0.56 12.19
CA CYS A 331 7.25 1.19 13.47
C CYS A 331 6.85 0.27 14.62
N VAL A 332 7.54 0.36 15.76
CA VAL A 332 7.24 -0.41 16.97
C VAL A 332 6.60 0.51 18.02
N ASN A 333 5.57 0.01 18.69
CA ASN A 333 4.84 0.77 19.70
C ASN A 333 5.61 0.85 21.02
N SER A 334 5.98 2.06 21.43
CA SER A 334 6.68 2.33 22.70
C SER A 334 5.82 2.06 23.94
N LYS A 335 4.48 1.97 23.78
CA LYS A 335 3.55 1.73 24.90
C LYS A 335 3.35 0.24 25.19
N SER A 336 3.76 -0.65 24.28
CA SER A 336 3.72 -2.09 24.50
C SER A 336 4.67 -2.52 25.62
N SER A 337 4.43 -3.68 26.20
CA SER A 337 5.33 -4.22 27.24
C SER A 337 6.75 -4.46 26.71
N GLU A 338 7.72 -4.55 27.60
CA GLU A 338 9.11 -4.82 27.20
C GLU A 338 9.27 -6.17 26.49
N ALA A 339 8.44 -7.17 26.83
CA ALA A 339 8.44 -8.48 26.19
C ALA A 339 7.94 -8.38 24.75
N GLU A 340 6.83 -7.67 24.52
CA GLU A 340 6.24 -7.45 23.20
C GLU A 340 7.16 -6.61 22.31
N LYS A 341 7.72 -5.52 22.83
CA LYS A 341 8.72 -4.71 22.09
C LYS A 341 9.94 -5.51 21.69
N THR A 342 10.44 -6.35 22.61
CA THR A 342 11.58 -7.23 22.33
C THR A 342 11.25 -8.23 21.23
N ALA A 343 10.07 -8.86 21.29
CA ALA A 343 9.62 -9.82 20.29
C ALA A 343 9.37 -9.13 18.92
N ALA A 344 8.76 -7.95 18.91
CA ALA A 344 8.54 -7.14 17.71
C ALA A 344 9.86 -6.78 17.02
N LYS A 345 10.83 -6.27 17.76
CA LYS A 345 12.18 -5.95 17.25
C LYS A 345 12.91 -7.18 16.74
N ALA A 346 12.82 -8.31 17.46
CA ALA A 346 13.42 -9.58 17.03
C ALA A 346 12.81 -10.09 15.72
N PHE A 347 11.48 -9.99 15.55
CA PHE A 347 10.82 -10.34 14.30
C PHE A 347 11.28 -9.46 13.14
N LEU A 348 11.32 -8.13 13.32
CA LEU A 348 11.77 -7.20 12.28
C LEU A 348 13.25 -7.45 11.89
N ASN A 349 14.14 -7.70 12.86
CA ASN A 349 15.52 -8.08 12.57
C ASN A 349 15.59 -9.40 11.78
N TRP A 350 14.88 -10.42 12.21
CA TRP A 350 14.84 -11.71 11.50
C TRP A 350 14.30 -11.55 10.08
N LEU A 351 13.21 -10.80 9.90
CA LEU A 351 12.58 -10.55 8.61
C LEU A 351 13.56 -9.88 7.63
N SER A 352 14.23 -8.81 8.06
CA SER A 352 15.14 -8.04 7.20
C SER A 352 16.42 -8.82 6.87
N LEU A 353 16.99 -9.57 7.82
CA LEU A 353 18.26 -10.25 7.64
C LEU A 353 18.13 -11.63 6.98
N THR A 354 16.99 -12.29 7.18
CA THR A 354 16.77 -13.66 6.70
C THR A 354 15.93 -13.68 5.43
N LYS A 355 14.97 -12.77 5.27
CA LYS A 355 13.93 -12.77 4.23
C LYS A 355 13.95 -11.55 3.31
N ALA A 356 14.98 -10.69 3.37
CA ALA A 356 15.11 -9.50 2.53
C ALA A 356 14.93 -9.73 1.00
N LYS A 357 14.84 -11.00 0.56
CA LYS A 357 14.55 -11.39 -0.83
C LYS A 357 13.07 -11.70 -1.09
N ILE A 358 12.22 -11.67 -0.05
CA ILE A 358 10.79 -12.06 -0.14
C ILE A 358 9.90 -10.81 -0.28
N LEU A 359 10.38 -9.67 0.20
CA LEU A 359 9.74 -8.35 0.10
C LEU A 359 10.47 -7.49 -0.93
#